data_6aeedd6d0e9c5dd10325f0e3760ece00
#
_entry.id   6aeedd6d0e9c5dd10325f0e3760ece00
#
_cell.length_a   1.000
_cell.length_b   1.000
_cell.length_c   1.000
_cell.angle_alpha   90.00
_cell.angle_beta   90.00
_cell.angle_gamma   90.00
#
_symmetry.space_group_name_H-M   'P 1'
#
loop_
_entity.id
_entity.type
_entity.pdbx_description
1 polymer ?
#
loop_
_entity_poly.entity_id
_entity_poly.type
_entity_poly.pdbx_seq_one_letter_code
_entity_poly.pdbx_strand_id
1 'polypeptide(L)'
;MPTVHLLGTGASVSDAHRTTTMLAVSDDTAGSSIAIDCGGDLVQRLLAADLSLDTLDGLIVTHAHPDHVSGFPLFMEKIWLAGREAPVPVVGIAHALAQARRSWDAFAPIHADWDVPPIDWRTRPHEPDALFWDQTPWRMTASPVAHGDMPNVGLRIEHPASGAVVAYSCDTGPCEAVAQLAHQADILVHEANGVGDNHSTATEAATVAHQANANRLLLVHLPPGDKTRDLQKAREIFPNTELGTEGGAYVVG
;
A
#
# COMPACT_ATOMS: atom_id res chain seq x y z
N MET A 1 -1.38 16.79 9.78
CA MET A 1 -0.82 16.91 8.42
C MET A 1 -0.79 15.51 7.81
N PRO A 2 -1.08 15.38 6.50
CA PRO A 2 -1.04 14.08 5.85
C PRO A 2 0.37 13.48 5.91
N THR A 3 0.44 12.21 6.27
CA THR A 3 1.68 11.46 6.40
C THR A 3 1.52 10.10 5.72
N VAL A 4 2.53 9.66 4.94
CA VAL A 4 2.62 8.29 4.46
C VAL A 4 3.60 7.51 5.32
N HIS A 5 3.17 6.33 5.77
CA HIS A 5 3.94 5.41 6.59
C HIS A 5 4.32 4.18 5.76
N LEU A 6 5.58 3.84 5.71
CA LEU A 6 6.08 2.61 5.10
C LEU A 6 6.16 1.54 6.19
N LEU A 7 5.05 0.83 6.41
CA LEU A 7 4.93 -0.18 7.46
C LEU A 7 5.77 -1.42 7.19
N GLY A 8 6.01 -1.71 5.91
CA GLY A 8 6.91 -2.72 5.39
C GLY A 8 7.47 -2.27 4.05
N THR A 9 8.70 -2.65 3.71
CA THR A 9 9.39 -2.21 2.49
C THR A 9 10.03 -3.35 1.69
N GLY A 10 9.87 -4.59 2.16
CA GLY A 10 10.44 -5.77 1.53
C GLY A 10 9.55 -6.38 0.46
N ALA A 11 10.16 -7.11 -0.49
CA ALA A 11 9.49 -7.95 -1.46
C ALA A 11 9.01 -9.26 -0.82
N SER A 12 8.37 -10.13 -1.63
CA SER A 12 7.95 -11.48 -1.19
C SER A 12 9.10 -12.38 -0.73
N VAL A 13 10.31 -12.14 -1.23
CA VAL A 13 11.52 -12.82 -0.74
C VAL A 13 11.93 -12.20 0.59
N SER A 14 11.96 -13.02 1.64
CA SER A 14 12.22 -12.55 3.01
C SER A 14 13.60 -11.92 3.20
N ASP A 15 13.63 -10.86 3.98
CA ASP A 15 14.83 -10.18 4.50
C ASP A 15 14.72 -10.12 6.03
N ALA A 16 15.82 -10.22 6.73
CA ALA A 16 15.84 -10.16 8.20
C ALA A 16 15.42 -8.78 8.75
N HIS A 17 15.45 -7.74 7.92
CA HIS A 17 15.25 -6.35 8.33
C HIS A 17 14.00 -5.71 7.72
N ARG A 18 13.34 -6.40 6.77
CA ARG A 18 12.15 -5.91 6.07
C ARG A 18 11.06 -6.95 6.08
N THR A 19 9.86 -6.52 6.43
CA THR A 19 8.64 -7.30 6.15
C THR A 19 8.08 -6.92 4.77
N THR A 20 7.12 -7.71 4.28
CA THR A 20 6.42 -7.45 3.02
C THR A 20 5.88 -6.03 2.94
N THR A 21 5.77 -5.50 1.73
CA THR A 21 5.33 -4.12 1.52
C THR A 21 3.90 -3.90 2.03
N MET A 22 3.78 -2.99 2.98
CA MET A 22 2.53 -2.50 3.55
C MET A 22 2.67 -1.01 3.82
N LEU A 23 1.63 -0.24 3.56
CA LEU A 23 1.63 1.20 3.80
C LEU A 23 0.46 1.60 4.68
N ALA A 24 0.54 2.81 5.23
CA ALA A 24 -0.63 3.53 5.71
C ALA A 24 -0.51 5.01 5.34
N VAL A 25 -1.65 5.68 5.22
CA VAL A 25 -1.72 7.14 5.20
C VAL A 25 -2.49 7.60 6.42
N SER A 26 -2.04 8.68 7.05
CA SER A 26 -2.71 9.25 8.23
C SER A 26 -2.83 10.75 8.15
N ASP A 27 -3.87 11.29 8.79
CA ASP A 27 -3.95 12.69 9.20
C ASP A 27 -4.31 12.76 10.69
N ASP A 28 -3.32 13.06 11.52
CA ASP A 28 -3.48 13.14 12.97
C ASP A 28 -4.49 14.23 13.37
N THR A 29 -4.60 15.30 12.57
CA THR A 29 -5.55 16.40 12.85
C THR A 29 -7.00 15.94 12.68
N ALA A 30 -7.25 15.06 11.71
CA ALA A 30 -8.57 14.48 11.46
C ALA A 30 -8.81 13.21 12.30
N GLY A 31 -7.77 12.64 12.92
CA GLY A 31 -7.85 11.35 13.60
C GLY A 31 -8.24 10.24 12.63
N SER A 32 -7.59 10.19 11.46
CA SER A 32 -7.93 9.28 10.35
C SER A 32 -6.70 8.55 9.84
N SER A 33 -6.83 7.26 9.59
CA SER A 33 -5.81 6.49 8.89
C SER A 33 -6.42 5.41 8.00
N ILE A 34 -5.72 5.09 6.89
CA ILE A 34 -6.10 4.02 5.97
C ILE A 34 -4.86 3.16 5.74
N ALA A 35 -5.00 1.86 5.95
CA ALA A 35 -3.95 0.89 5.62
C ALA A 35 -4.07 0.40 4.17
N ILE A 36 -2.93 0.04 3.57
CA ILE A 36 -2.83 -0.50 2.21
C ILE A 36 -1.99 -1.76 2.28
N ASP A 37 -2.61 -2.86 1.89
CA ASP A 37 -2.12 -4.22 1.96
C ASP A 37 -1.85 -4.76 3.38
N CYS A 38 -1.90 -6.08 3.52
CA CYS A 38 -1.76 -6.79 4.80
C CYS A 38 -1.08 -8.15 4.61
N GLY A 39 0.05 -8.18 3.92
CA GLY A 39 0.80 -9.42 3.68
C GLY A 39 1.49 -9.97 4.94
N GLY A 40 1.83 -9.11 5.88
CA GLY A 40 2.44 -9.44 7.17
C GLY A 40 1.55 -9.12 8.36
N ASP A 41 2.16 -8.92 9.54
CA ASP A 41 1.45 -8.53 10.76
C ASP A 41 1.16 -7.02 10.75
N LEU A 42 0.10 -6.65 10.03
CA LEU A 42 -0.30 -5.26 9.84
C LEU A 42 -0.56 -4.54 11.18
N VAL A 43 -1.24 -5.19 12.14
CA VAL A 43 -1.56 -4.55 13.44
C VAL A 43 -0.30 -4.20 14.21
N GLN A 44 0.68 -5.13 14.27
CA GLN A 44 1.95 -4.86 14.92
C GLN A 44 2.65 -3.64 14.28
N ARG A 45 2.59 -3.53 12.97
CA ARG A 45 3.24 -2.44 12.22
C ARG A 45 2.53 -1.11 12.38
N LEU A 46 1.19 -1.10 12.43
CA LEU A 46 0.41 0.11 12.75
C LEU A 46 0.75 0.63 14.16
N LEU A 47 0.75 -0.26 15.15
CA LEU A 47 1.10 0.12 16.53
C LEU A 47 2.56 0.60 16.66
N ALA A 48 3.50 -0.01 15.94
CA ALA A 48 4.90 0.43 15.90
C ALA A 48 5.09 1.80 15.24
N ALA A 49 4.15 2.23 14.40
CA ALA A 49 4.09 3.55 13.78
C ALA A 49 3.23 4.55 14.59
N ASP A 50 2.88 4.23 15.84
CA ASP A 50 1.99 5.01 16.71
C ASP A 50 0.60 5.32 16.10
N LEU A 51 0.14 4.47 15.17
CA LEU A 51 -1.20 4.59 14.59
C LEU A 51 -2.22 3.82 15.43
N SER A 52 -3.26 4.54 15.86
CA SER A 52 -4.34 3.94 16.65
C SER A 52 -5.24 3.05 15.79
N LEU A 53 -5.59 1.89 16.32
CA LEU A 53 -6.56 0.99 15.68
C LEU A 53 -7.99 1.56 15.70
N ASP A 54 -8.30 2.47 16.64
CA ASP A 54 -9.60 3.13 16.74
C ASP A 54 -9.81 4.17 15.63
N THR A 55 -8.72 4.75 15.11
CA THR A 55 -8.73 5.73 14.03
C THR A 55 -8.49 5.12 12.64
N LEU A 56 -8.43 3.79 12.55
CA LEU A 56 -8.28 3.09 11.29
C LEU A 56 -9.62 3.04 10.55
N ASP A 57 -9.75 3.84 9.49
CA ASP A 57 -10.97 3.97 8.69
C ASP A 57 -11.20 2.74 7.81
N GLY A 58 -10.14 2.07 7.38
CA GLY A 58 -10.25 0.87 6.56
C GLY A 58 -8.93 0.32 6.04
N LEU A 59 -9.06 -0.75 5.27
CA LEU A 59 -7.97 -1.44 4.59
C LEU A 59 -8.23 -1.46 3.09
N ILE A 60 -7.23 -1.09 2.29
CA ILE A 60 -7.23 -1.30 0.83
C ILE A 60 -6.39 -2.54 0.54
N VAL A 61 -6.91 -3.47 -0.26
CA VAL A 61 -6.17 -4.63 -0.77
C VAL A 61 -5.99 -4.45 -2.27
N THR A 62 -4.73 -4.30 -2.70
CA THR A 62 -4.39 -3.96 -4.08
C THR A 62 -4.51 -5.15 -5.02
N HIS A 63 -3.96 -6.30 -4.65
CA HIS A 63 -4.00 -7.54 -5.43
C HIS A 63 -3.93 -8.80 -4.54
N ALA A 64 -3.93 -9.98 -5.18
CA ALA A 64 -4.16 -11.26 -4.49
C ALA A 64 -2.89 -12.06 -4.16
N HIS A 65 -1.68 -11.51 -4.36
CA HIS A 65 -0.45 -12.21 -3.98
C HIS A 65 -0.34 -12.38 -2.46
N PRO A 66 0.27 -13.49 -1.99
CA PRO A 66 0.36 -13.79 -0.57
C PRO A 66 1.01 -12.69 0.26
N ASP A 67 2.07 -12.07 -0.24
CA ASP A 67 2.81 -10.99 0.44
C ASP A 67 2.04 -9.67 0.54
N HIS A 68 0.82 -9.60 -0.04
CA HIS A 68 -0.10 -8.46 0.09
C HIS A 68 -1.39 -8.79 0.85
N VAL A 69 -1.74 -10.08 1.03
CA VAL A 69 -3.04 -10.46 1.60
C VAL A 69 -3.00 -11.53 2.68
N SER A 70 -1.88 -12.25 2.87
CA SER A 70 -1.84 -13.41 3.79
C SER A 70 -2.05 -13.06 5.26
N GLY A 71 -1.75 -11.84 5.69
CA GLY A 71 -1.96 -11.38 7.06
C GLY A 71 -3.41 -10.99 7.37
N PHE A 72 -4.33 -11.03 6.40
CA PHE A 72 -5.70 -10.57 6.58
C PHE A 72 -6.45 -11.28 7.73
N PRO A 73 -6.42 -12.62 7.88
CA PRO A 73 -7.05 -13.28 9.02
C PRO A 73 -6.49 -12.82 10.37
N LEU A 74 -5.17 -12.69 10.46
CA LEU A 74 -4.50 -12.21 11.68
C LEU A 74 -4.85 -10.74 11.98
N PHE A 75 -4.98 -9.91 10.95
CA PHE A 75 -5.44 -8.53 11.09
C PHE A 75 -6.84 -8.48 11.71
N MET A 76 -7.79 -9.23 11.20
CA MET A 76 -9.16 -9.27 11.70
C MET A 76 -9.25 -9.79 13.14
N GLU A 77 -8.50 -10.85 13.46
CA GLU A 77 -8.43 -11.38 14.83
C GLU A 77 -7.87 -10.35 15.81
N LYS A 78 -6.76 -9.70 15.46
CA LYS A 78 -6.09 -8.73 16.35
C LYS A 78 -6.90 -7.48 16.59
N ILE A 79 -7.60 -6.94 15.59
CA ILE A 79 -8.45 -5.76 15.80
C ILE A 79 -9.68 -6.10 16.65
N TRP A 80 -10.22 -7.32 16.51
CA TRP A 80 -11.27 -7.82 17.41
C TRP A 80 -10.76 -7.96 18.85
N LEU A 81 -9.60 -8.59 19.06
CA LEU A 81 -8.99 -8.72 20.40
C LEU A 81 -8.62 -7.34 21.01
N ALA A 82 -8.35 -6.34 20.19
CA ALA A 82 -8.16 -4.96 20.64
C ALA A 82 -9.47 -4.24 21.00
N GLY A 83 -10.63 -4.89 20.86
CA GLY A 83 -11.93 -4.38 21.27
C GLY A 83 -12.68 -3.58 20.20
N ARG A 84 -12.28 -3.67 18.92
CA ARG A 84 -13.03 -3.01 17.85
C ARG A 84 -14.38 -3.71 17.63
N GLU A 85 -15.47 -2.96 17.72
CA GLU A 85 -16.84 -3.42 17.44
C GLU A 85 -17.34 -2.90 16.08
N ALA A 86 -16.86 -1.73 15.67
CA ALA A 86 -17.28 -1.09 14.43
C ALA A 86 -16.90 -1.91 13.19
N PRO A 87 -17.74 -1.94 12.15
CA PRO A 87 -17.41 -2.59 10.88
C PRO A 87 -16.06 -2.15 10.33
N VAL A 88 -15.35 -3.08 9.68
CA VAL A 88 -14.07 -2.83 9.04
C VAL A 88 -14.29 -2.71 7.53
N PRO A 89 -14.19 -1.49 6.95
CA PRO A 89 -14.20 -1.32 5.51
C PRO A 89 -12.96 -1.98 4.88
N VAL A 90 -13.19 -2.91 3.95
CA VAL A 90 -12.14 -3.57 3.16
C VAL A 90 -12.42 -3.33 1.69
N VAL A 91 -11.57 -2.53 1.06
CA VAL A 91 -11.76 -2.01 -0.30
C VAL A 91 -10.76 -2.66 -1.24
N GLY A 92 -11.18 -3.04 -2.43
CA GLY A 92 -10.29 -3.58 -3.45
C GLY A 92 -11.02 -4.03 -4.70
N ILE A 93 -10.28 -4.51 -5.69
CA ILE A 93 -10.85 -5.16 -6.86
C ILE A 93 -11.40 -6.54 -6.49
N ALA A 94 -12.35 -7.03 -7.28
CA ALA A 94 -13.05 -8.30 -6.99
C ALA A 94 -12.08 -9.48 -6.76
N HIS A 95 -11.00 -9.57 -7.55
CA HIS A 95 -10.01 -10.64 -7.46
C HIS A 95 -9.25 -10.60 -6.12
N ALA A 96 -8.79 -9.43 -5.70
CA ALA A 96 -8.08 -9.23 -4.43
C ALA A 96 -8.97 -9.54 -3.22
N LEU A 97 -10.20 -9.00 -3.20
CA LEU A 97 -11.16 -9.24 -2.13
C LEU A 97 -11.61 -10.71 -2.05
N ALA A 98 -11.72 -11.40 -3.19
CA ALA A 98 -12.02 -12.82 -3.19
C ALA A 98 -10.92 -13.65 -2.51
N GLN A 99 -9.63 -13.26 -2.65
CA GLN A 99 -8.53 -13.92 -1.96
C GLN A 99 -8.54 -13.63 -0.46
N ALA A 100 -8.71 -12.35 -0.06
CA ALA A 100 -8.84 -11.97 1.34
C ALA A 100 -9.99 -12.71 2.03
N ARG A 101 -11.15 -12.79 1.35
CA ARG A 101 -12.31 -13.53 1.85
C ARG A 101 -12.03 -15.03 2.01
N ARG A 102 -11.43 -15.68 0.99
CA ARG A 102 -11.07 -17.10 1.09
C ARG A 102 -10.11 -17.38 2.26
N SER A 103 -9.12 -16.51 2.47
CA SER A 103 -8.19 -16.67 3.59
C SER A 103 -8.88 -16.51 4.95
N TRP A 104 -9.85 -15.59 5.08
CA TRP A 104 -10.68 -15.42 6.28
C TRP A 104 -11.62 -16.61 6.51
N ASP A 105 -12.33 -17.03 5.46
CA ASP A 105 -13.29 -18.13 5.52
C ASP A 105 -12.64 -19.47 5.89
N ALA A 106 -11.34 -19.64 5.62
CA ALA A 106 -10.59 -20.83 6.05
C ALA A 106 -10.55 -20.97 7.58
N PHE A 107 -10.72 -19.89 8.34
CA PHE A 107 -10.80 -19.89 9.81
C PHE A 107 -12.23 -19.81 10.34
N ALA A 108 -13.24 -19.79 9.47
CA ALA A 108 -14.65 -19.68 9.89
C ALA A 108 -15.08 -20.69 10.96
N PRO A 109 -14.64 -21.96 10.95
CA PRO A 109 -14.99 -22.91 12.01
C PRO A 109 -14.46 -22.52 13.40
N ILE A 110 -13.34 -21.76 13.45
CA ILE A 110 -12.73 -21.29 14.70
C ILE A 110 -13.47 -20.03 15.19
N HIS A 111 -13.90 -19.20 14.26
CA HIS A 111 -14.53 -17.90 14.56
C HIS A 111 -16.06 -17.99 14.76
N ALA A 112 -16.67 -19.17 14.61
CA ALA A 112 -18.13 -19.31 14.55
C ALA A 112 -18.87 -18.75 15.76
N ASP A 113 -18.23 -18.79 16.95
CA ASP A 113 -18.79 -18.31 18.21
C ASP A 113 -18.17 -16.97 18.68
N TRP A 114 -17.38 -16.32 17.82
CA TRP A 114 -16.71 -15.06 18.16
C TRP A 114 -17.53 -13.87 17.66
N ASP A 115 -17.61 -12.84 18.48
CA ASP A 115 -18.25 -11.56 18.12
C ASP A 115 -17.24 -10.65 17.37
N VAL A 116 -16.78 -11.13 16.22
CA VAL A 116 -15.81 -10.42 15.39
C VAL A 116 -16.51 -9.26 14.68
N PRO A 117 -15.88 -8.06 14.59
CA PRO A 117 -16.47 -6.93 13.88
C PRO A 117 -16.83 -7.30 12.43
N PRO A 118 -18.00 -6.86 11.94
CA PRO A 118 -18.40 -7.13 10.55
C PRO A 118 -17.39 -6.57 9.54
N ILE A 119 -17.12 -7.34 8.49
CA ILE A 119 -16.29 -6.87 7.39
C ILE A 119 -17.18 -6.21 6.33
N ASP A 120 -16.97 -4.93 6.08
CA ASP A 120 -17.67 -4.17 5.04
C ASP A 120 -16.89 -4.27 3.72
N TRP A 121 -17.18 -5.30 2.95
CA TRP A 121 -16.53 -5.59 1.68
C TRP A 121 -16.97 -4.60 0.59
N ARG A 122 -16.06 -3.75 0.13
CA ARG A 122 -16.32 -2.72 -0.87
C ARG A 122 -15.57 -3.02 -2.16
N THR A 123 -16.19 -3.76 -3.07
CA THR A 123 -15.61 -4.04 -4.40
C THR A 123 -15.58 -2.78 -5.25
N ARG A 124 -14.45 -2.57 -5.95
CA ARG A 124 -14.23 -1.47 -6.88
C ARG A 124 -13.94 -1.98 -8.29
N PRO A 125 -14.25 -1.18 -9.33
CA PRO A 125 -13.91 -1.53 -10.70
C PRO A 125 -12.40 -1.68 -10.89
N HIS A 126 -11.99 -2.58 -11.80
CA HIS A 126 -10.62 -2.72 -12.28
C HIS A 126 -10.49 -1.98 -13.62
N GLU A 127 -10.53 -0.66 -13.54
CA GLU A 127 -10.49 0.26 -14.69
C GLU A 127 -9.71 1.53 -14.34
N PRO A 128 -9.20 2.29 -15.33
CA PRO A 128 -8.47 3.53 -15.05
C PRO A 128 -9.30 4.52 -14.24
N ASP A 129 -8.62 5.19 -13.29
CA ASP A 129 -9.17 6.24 -12.41
C ASP A 129 -10.41 5.84 -11.59
N ALA A 130 -10.58 4.53 -11.33
CA ALA A 130 -11.65 4.03 -10.50
C ALA A 130 -11.61 4.65 -9.09
N LEU A 131 -12.76 5.15 -8.61
CA LEU A 131 -12.86 5.73 -7.27
C LEU A 131 -12.83 4.61 -6.21
N PHE A 132 -11.75 4.53 -5.44
CA PHE A 132 -11.55 3.53 -4.38
C PHE A 132 -12.02 4.01 -3.03
N TRP A 133 -11.73 5.28 -2.70
CA TRP A 133 -12.09 5.88 -1.42
C TRP A 133 -12.50 7.33 -1.62
N ASP A 134 -13.59 7.76 -0.96
CA ASP A 134 -14.09 9.14 -1.01
C ASP A 134 -14.76 9.49 0.33
N GLN A 135 -13.93 9.56 1.37
CA GLN A 135 -14.37 9.97 2.71
C GLN A 135 -13.28 10.89 3.28
N THR A 136 -13.69 12.07 3.72
CA THR A 136 -12.79 13.05 4.35
C THR A 136 -11.97 12.39 5.47
N PRO A 137 -10.65 12.62 5.54
CA PRO A 137 -9.89 13.62 4.76
C PRO A 137 -9.35 13.14 3.41
N TRP A 138 -9.62 11.89 2.99
CA TRP A 138 -8.99 11.22 1.86
C TRP A 138 -9.90 11.07 0.65
N ARG A 139 -9.31 11.25 -0.52
CA ARG A 139 -9.86 10.81 -1.80
C ARG A 139 -8.83 9.94 -2.51
N MET A 140 -9.20 8.72 -2.91
CA MET A 140 -8.28 7.81 -3.58
C MET A 140 -8.88 7.29 -4.88
N THR A 141 -8.09 7.36 -5.94
CA THR A 141 -8.36 6.69 -7.21
C THR A 141 -7.33 5.60 -7.47
N ALA A 142 -7.71 4.61 -8.26
CA ALA A 142 -6.84 3.50 -8.64
C ALA A 142 -6.91 3.26 -10.14
N SER A 143 -5.80 2.77 -10.70
CA SER A 143 -5.72 2.34 -12.10
C SER A 143 -5.03 0.99 -12.20
N PRO A 144 -5.44 0.12 -13.15
CA PRO A 144 -4.74 -1.12 -13.43
C PRO A 144 -3.27 -0.88 -13.78
N VAL A 145 -2.38 -1.69 -13.21
CA VAL A 145 -0.93 -1.66 -13.47
C VAL A 145 -0.45 -3.00 -14.01
N ALA A 146 0.73 -3.01 -14.64
CA ALA A 146 1.25 -4.18 -15.33
C ALA A 146 1.92 -5.17 -14.37
N HIS A 147 1.24 -6.26 -14.03
CA HIS A 147 1.79 -7.29 -13.13
C HIS A 147 1.52 -8.71 -13.65
N GLY A 148 2.00 -8.99 -14.87
CA GLY A 148 1.72 -10.25 -15.56
C GLY A 148 0.23 -10.49 -15.75
N ASP A 149 -0.22 -11.69 -15.45
CA ASP A 149 -1.64 -12.07 -15.49
C ASP A 149 -2.39 -11.76 -14.18
N MET A 150 -1.71 -11.22 -13.17
CA MET A 150 -2.31 -10.86 -11.88
C MET A 150 -3.03 -9.51 -11.98
N PRO A 151 -4.36 -9.45 -11.83
CA PRO A 151 -5.07 -8.19 -11.71
C PRO A 151 -4.57 -7.40 -10.50
N ASN A 152 -4.04 -6.21 -10.74
CA ASN A 152 -3.43 -5.35 -9.74
C ASN A 152 -3.75 -3.88 -10.01
N VAL A 153 -3.69 -3.06 -8.97
CA VAL A 153 -3.94 -1.62 -9.06
C VAL A 153 -2.87 -0.81 -8.34
N GLY A 154 -2.41 0.25 -8.99
CA GLY A 154 -1.72 1.35 -8.33
C GLY A 154 -2.74 2.37 -7.81
N LEU A 155 -2.32 3.22 -6.89
CA LEU A 155 -3.17 4.18 -6.19
C LEU A 155 -2.66 5.62 -6.34
N ARG A 156 -3.59 6.55 -6.52
CA ARG A 156 -3.39 7.98 -6.28
C ARG A 156 -4.20 8.38 -5.06
N ILE A 157 -3.54 8.93 -4.06
CA ILE A 157 -4.08 9.27 -2.74
C ILE A 157 -3.97 10.77 -2.57
N GLU A 158 -5.11 11.42 -2.47
CA GLU A 158 -5.23 12.87 -2.36
C GLU A 158 -5.74 13.26 -0.97
N HIS A 159 -5.20 14.32 -0.43
CA HIS A 159 -5.71 14.98 0.77
C HIS A 159 -6.26 16.36 0.36
N PRO A 160 -7.55 16.47 0.00
CA PRO A 160 -8.12 17.67 -0.63
C PRO A 160 -7.93 18.96 0.18
N ALA A 161 -7.91 18.87 1.50
CA ALA A 161 -7.80 20.05 2.35
C ALA A 161 -6.41 20.72 2.28
N SER A 162 -5.33 19.96 2.06
CA SER A 162 -3.97 20.51 1.91
C SER A 162 -3.48 20.55 0.47
N GLY A 163 -4.13 19.81 -0.44
CA GLY A 163 -3.66 19.58 -1.79
C GLY A 163 -2.54 18.52 -1.90
N ALA A 164 -2.16 17.88 -0.79
CA ALA A 164 -1.12 16.86 -0.79
C ALA A 164 -1.52 15.61 -1.58
N VAL A 165 -0.54 15.05 -2.30
CA VAL A 165 -0.73 13.90 -3.19
C VAL A 165 0.36 12.86 -2.97
N VAL A 166 -0.04 11.63 -2.69
CA VAL A 166 0.82 10.44 -2.70
C VAL A 166 0.38 9.51 -3.82
N ALA A 167 1.32 8.99 -4.59
CA ALA A 167 1.07 7.89 -5.50
C ALA A 167 1.76 6.62 -5.01
N TYR A 168 1.11 5.48 -5.18
CA TYR A 168 1.68 4.16 -4.91
C TYR A 168 1.56 3.27 -6.14
N SER A 169 2.70 2.80 -6.64
CA SER A 169 2.74 1.97 -7.83
C SER A 169 2.10 0.59 -7.62
N CYS A 170 2.11 0.08 -6.39
CA CYS A 170 2.01 -1.34 -6.10
C CYS A 170 3.07 -2.15 -6.88
N ASP A 171 2.94 -3.47 -6.97
CA ASP A 171 3.83 -4.33 -7.77
C ASP A 171 3.55 -4.16 -9.25
N THR A 172 4.56 -3.79 -10.03
CA THR A 172 4.34 -3.50 -11.45
C THR A 172 5.63 -3.51 -12.26
N GLY A 173 5.57 -4.07 -13.45
CA GLY A 173 6.51 -3.70 -14.50
C GLY A 173 6.31 -2.25 -14.95
N PRO A 174 7.23 -1.70 -15.73
CA PRO A 174 7.10 -0.35 -16.25
C PRO A 174 5.80 -0.17 -17.03
N CYS A 175 4.96 0.78 -16.64
CA CYS A 175 3.72 1.09 -17.36
C CYS A 175 3.31 2.57 -17.21
N GLU A 176 2.61 3.08 -18.23
CA GLU A 176 2.17 4.47 -18.28
C GLU A 176 1.18 4.83 -17.18
N ALA A 177 0.38 3.87 -16.72
CA ALA A 177 -0.62 4.09 -15.67
C ALA A 177 0.01 4.63 -14.38
N VAL A 178 1.20 4.15 -13.99
CA VAL A 178 1.89 4.65 -12.81
C VAL A 178 2.35 6.10 -12.99
N ALA A 179 2.83 6.47 -14.18
CA ALA A 179 3.21 7.86 -14.45
C ALA A 179 1.99 8.81 -14.39
N GLN A 180 0.82 8.34 -14.84
CA GLN A 180 -0.44 9.09 -14.76
C GLN A 180 -0.90 9.25 -13.30
N LEU A 181 -0.92 8.15 -12.51
CA LEU A 181 -1.23 8.19 -11.08
C LEU A 181 -0.30 9.13 -10.30
N ALA A 182 0.99 9.11 -10.64
CA ALA A 182 2.02 9.89 -9.98
C ALA A 182 2.16 11.33 -10.51
N HIS A 183 1.33 11.75 -11.48
CA HIS A 183 1.44 13.09 -12.06
C HIS A 183 1.40 14.17 -10.97
N GLN A 184 2.51 14.95 -10.87
CA GLN A 184 2.71 16.00 -9.87
C GLN A 184 2.48 15.54 -8.41
N ALA A 185 2.77 14.27 -8.09
CA ALA A 185 2.69 13.80 -6.72
C ALA A 185 3.82 14.37 -5.85
N ASP A 186 3.51 14.69 -4.61
CA ASP A 186 4.53 15.08 -3.63
C ASP A 186 5.46 13.92 -3.31
N ILE A 187 4.89 12.72 -3.21
CA ILE A 187 5.63 11.48 -2.99
C ILE A 187 5.11 10.41 -3.95
N LEU A 188 6.01 9.81 -4.72
CA LEU A 188 5.79 8.54 -5.39
C LEU A 188 6.45 7.44 -4.56
N VAL A 189 5.66 6.51 -4.03
CA VAL A 189 6.13 5.25 -3.47
C VAL A 189 6.08 4.22 -4.59
N HIS A 190 7.24 3.73 -5.03
CA HIS A 190 7.33 2.82 -6.18
C HIS A 190 8.11 1.56 -5.82
N GLU A 191 7.63 0.43 -6.29
CA GLU A 191 8.34 -0.83 -6.19
C GLU A 191 9.69 -0.79 -6.92
N ALA A 192 10.66 -1.56 -6.47
CA ALA A 192 11.97 -1.69 -7.09
C ALA A 192 12.58 -3.09 -6.89
N ASN A 193 11.75 -4.12 -7.09
CA ASN A 193 12.18 -5.51 -6.97
C ASN A 193 13.21 -5.90 -8.03
N GLY A 194 13.00 -5.46 -9.28
CA GLY A 194 13.94 -5.66 -10.38
C GLY A 194 14.06 -7.11 -10.87
N VAL A 195 13.15 -7.99 -10.46
CA VAL A 195 13.17 -9.41 -10.84
C VAL A 195 12.06 -9.74 -11.82
N GLY A 196 12.43 -10.11 -13.04
CA GLY A 196 11.49 -10.49 -14.11
C GLY A 196 10.77 -9.29 -14.75
N ASP A 197 9.93 -9.58 -15.74
CA ASP A 197 9.24 -8.56 -16.55
C ASP A 197 8.01 -7.94 -15.84
N ASN A 198 7.62 -8.52 -14.71
CA ASN A 198 6.43 -8.11 -13.95
C ASN A 198 6.74 -7.12 -12.83
N HIS A 199 8.00 -6.74 -12.68
CA HIS A 199 8.49 -5.82 -11.66
C HIS A 199 9.40 -4.76 -12.27
N SER A 200 9.49 -3.62 -11.61
CA SER A 200 10.35 -2.51 -12.03
C SER A 200 11.70 -2.55 -11.34
N THR A 201 12.73 -2.11 -12.03
CA THR A 201 14.02 -1.78 -11.44
C THR A 201 13.99 -0.38 -10.79
N ALA A 202 14.96 -0.07 -9.93
CA ALA A 202 15.08 1.27 -9.35
C ALA A 202 15.26 2.37 -10.41
N THR A 203 15.91 2.07 -11.54
CA THR A 203 16.08 3.02 -12.66
C THR A 203 14.80 3.25 -13.45
N GLU A 204 13.97 2.23 -13.60
CA GLU A 204 12.64 2.36 -14.23
C GLU A 204 11.71 3.16 -13.32
N ALA A 205 11.68 2.89 -12.01
CA ALA A 205 10.96 3.69 -11.03
C ALA A 205 11.37 5.18 -11.06
N ALA A 206 12.68 5.46 -11.15
CA ALA A 206 13.21 6.82 -11.28
C ALA A 206 12.78 7.49 -12.60
N THR A 207 12.71 6.73 -13.69
CA THR A 207 12.22 7.21 -14.98
C THR A 207 10.73 7.60 -14.89
N VAL A 208 9.91 6.77 -14.24
CA VAL A 208 8.49 7.07 -13.98
C VAL A 208 8.35 8.33 -13.13
N ALA A 209 9.12 8.47 -12.04
CA ALA A 209 9.09 9.65 -11.18
C ALA A 209 9.43 10.94 -11.96
N HIS A 210 10.44 10.88 -12.83
CA HIS A 210 10.84 11.99 -13.70
C HIS A 210 9.73 12.37 -14.69
N GLN A 211 9.15 11.38 -15.38
CA GLN A 211 8.06 11.59 -16.36
C GLN A 211 6.80 12.16 -15.69
N ALA A 212 6.48 11.71 -14.49
CA ALA A 212 5.35 12.17 -13.71
C ALA A 212 5.53 13.57 -13.11
N ASN A 213 6.73 14.16 -13.15
CA ASN A 213 7.10 15.37 -12.39
C ASN A 213 6.77 15.22 -10.90
N ALA A 214 7.04 14.05 -10.32
CA ALA A 214 6.90 13.84 -8.88
C ALA A 214 7.96 14.66 -8.12
N ASN A 215 7.70 15.00 -6.86
CA ASN A 215 8.65 15.78 -6.06
C ASN A 215 9.69 14.87 -5.37
N ARG A 216 9.30 13.67 -4.97
CA ARG A 216 10.14 12.70 -4.24
C ARG A 216 9.79 11.27 -4.65
N LEU A 217 10.80 10.39 -4.73
CA LEU A 217 10.64 8.96 -5.00
C LEU A 217 11.13 8.15 -3.80
N LEU A 218 10.26 7.29 -3.26
CA LEU A 218 10.59 6.30 -2.24
C LEU A 218 10.52 4.90 -2.88
N LEU A 219 11.63 4.18 -2.87
CA LEU A 219 11.71 2.83 -3.40
C LEU A 219 11.34 1.80 -2.32
N VAL A 220 10.37 0.96 -2.62
CA VAL A 220 9.87 -0.13 -1.77
C VAL A 220 9.87 -1.46 -2.51
N HIS A 221 9.30 -2.50 -1.90
CA HIS A 221 9.24 -3.85 -2.45
C HIS A 221 10.65 -4.37 -2.84
N LEU A 222 11.59 -4.12 -1.91
CA LEU A 222 13.02 -4.33 -2.14
C LEU A 222 13.39 -5.80 -1.86
N PRO A 223 14.05 -6.50 -2.81
CA PRO A 223 14.59 -7.82 -2.54
C PRO A 223 15.80 -7.72 -1.58
N PRO A 224 16.20 -8.82 -0.94
CA PRO A 224 17.37 -8.86 -0.06
C PRO A 224 18.64 -8.34 -0.70
N GLY A 225 19.58 -7.89 0.13
CA GLY A 225 20.91 -7.47 -0.26
C GLY A 225 21.10 -5.96 -0.36
N ASP A 226 22.35 -5.54 -0.68
CA ASP A 226 22.73 -4.14 -0.80
C ASP A 226 22.13 -3.48 -2.04
N LYS A 227 21.44 -2.36 -1.84
CA LYS A 227 20.78 -1.55 -2.87
C LYS A 227 21.53 -0.26 -3.22
N THR A 228 22.71 -0.07 -2.66
CA THR A 228 23.49 1.18 -2.84
C THR A 228 23.73 1.51 -4.31
N ARG A 229 24.12 0.50 -5.11
CA ARG A 229 24.38 0.68 -6.54
C ARG A 229 23.12 1.02 -7.33
N ASP A 230 22.01 0.35 -7.01
CA ASP A 230 20.73 0.57 -7.70
C ASP A 230 20.17 1.95 -7.36
N LEU A 231 20.29 2.37 -6.10
CA LEU A 231 19.95 3.71 -5.66
C LEU A 231 20.80 4.79 -6.36
N GLN A 232 22.11 4.58 -6.51
CA GLN A 232 22.97 5.52 -7.19
C GLN A 232 22.55 5.72 -8.65
N LYS A 233 22.27 4.64 -9.39
CA LYS A 233 21.78 4.72 -10.76
C LYS A 233 20.42 5.40 -10.87
N ALA A 234 19.50 5.12 -9.94
CA ALA A 234 18.20 5.79 -9.89
C ALA A 234 18.36 7.32 -9.69
N ARG A 235 19.28 7.74 -8.81
CA ARG A 235 19.59 9.16 -8.55
C ARG A 235 20.21 9.89 -9.73
N GLU A 236 20.88 9.21 -10.65
CA GLU A 236 21.36 9.79 -11.90
C GLU A 236 20.19 10.25 -12.80
N ILE A 237 19.03 9.60 -12.69
CA ILE A 237 17.81 9.90 -13.46
C ILE A 237 16.90 10.85 -12.67
N PHE A 238 16.66 10.55 -11.41
CA PHE A 238 15.81 11.34 -10.51
C PHE A 238 16.53 11.57 -9.17
N PRO A 239 17.18 12.72 -8.97
CA PRO A 239 18.05 12.95 -7.81
C PRO A 239 17.37 12.81 -6.44
N ASN A 240 16.07 13.16 -6.35
CA ASN A 240 15.29 13.05 -5.10
C ASN A 240 14.72 11.63 -4.89
N THR A 241 15.60 10.64 -5.00
CA THR A 241 15.28 9.21 -4.81
C THR A 241 15.89 8.69 -3.52
N GLU A 242 15.11 7.95 -2.75
CA GLU A 242 15.54 7.29 -1.51
C GLU A 242 15.07 5.84 -1.46
N LEU A 243 15.78 4.99 -0.73
CA LEU A 243 15.23 3.72 -0.30
C LEU A 243 14.21 3.98 0.81
N GLY A 244 13.02 3.41 0.68
CA GLY A 244 12.05 3.44 1.76
C GLY A 244 12.61 2.83 3.04
N THR A 245 12.47 3.54 4.15
CA THR A 245 12.90 3.05 5.47
C THR A 245 11.80 2.21 6.07
N GLU A 246 12.13 1.02 6.53
CA GLU A 246 11.20 0.14 7.26
C GLU A 246 10.66 0.85 8.51
N GLY A 247 9.34 1.01 8.61
CA GLY A 247 8.70 1.78 9.68
C GLY A 247 8.85 3.30 9.54
N GLY A 248 9.35 3.81 8.43
CA GLY A 248 9.52 5.24 8.20
C GLY A 248 8.20 5.97 7.97
N ALA A 249 8.11 7.21 8.49
CA ALA A 249 6.99 8.12 8.29
C ALA A 249 7.44 9.38 7.52
N TYR A 250 6.68 9.76 6.52
CA TYR A 250 7.02 10.86 5.61
C TYR A 250 5.86 11.84 5.52
N VAL A 251 6.05 13.04 6.02
CA VAL A 251 5.07 14.13 5.90
C VAL A 251 4.94 14.55 4.46
N VAL A 252 3.71 14.80 3.99
CA VAL A 252 3.37 15.11 2.61
C VAL A 252 2.91 16.56 2.50
N GLY A 253 3.50 17.33 1.59
CA GLY A 253 3.18 18.75 1.35
C GLY A 253 4.26 19.71 1.80
#